data_d47b4c22fcbfbcdd18f4245dd2cdefaa
#
_entry.id   d47b4c22fcbfbcdd18f4245dd2cdefaa
#
_cell.length_a   1.000
_cell.length_b   1.000
_cell.length_c   1.000
_cell.angle_alpha   90.00
_cell.angle_beta   90.00
_cell.angle_gamma   90.00
#
_symmetry.space_group_name_H-M   'P 1'
#
loop_
_entity.id
_entity.type
_entity.pdbx_description
1 polymer ?
#
loop_
_entity_poly.entity_id
_entity_poly.type
_entity_poly.pdbx_seq_one_letter_code
_entity_poly.pdbx_strand_id
1 'polypeptide(L)'
;MKTTAILFLAYLALCVQCSVPENKSTKKEISTQPIKVGVFDGHGGAQTCIWETVAAIRLDPEMEVCTITTADIANNVLDSIDAIIIPGGSGKSQYLNLGTLNQQRIKDFIAKGKGAVGICAGAYLFSNTPDYTCIQLNGQQAIDIEHDNRGHGLAKFTLCEEGKKIFPELADRDTSFVIYYEGPVFINNPADTIQSNTLAIMESDVHEEGNAPANMTNGKPFFVANNYGKGRVFSSIAHPEGTPGMMWMIPRMVRWTLNKPFIPYQSSAVRPCLLYTS
;
A
#
# COMPACT_ATOMS: atom_id res chain seq x y z
N MET A 1 28.53 -99.59 2.99
CA MET A 1 27.86 -98.43 3.58
C MET A 1 28.76 -97.19 3.33
N LYS A 2 28.40 -96.38 2.35
CA LYS A 2 29.18 -95.24 1.90
C LYS A 2 28.37 -93.99 2.22
N THR A 3 28.93 -93.13 3.11
CA THR A 3 28.32 -91.89 3.50
C THR A 3 28.91 -90.72 2.62
N THR A 4 28.06 -90.13 1.86
CA THR A 4 28.41 -89.02 0.96
C THR A 4 28.20 -87.70 1.69
N ALA A 5 29.27 -86.92 1.88
CA ALA A 5 29.24 -85.59 2.44
C ALA A 5 28.96 -84.55 1.35
N ILE A 6 27.94 -83.74 1.52
CA ILE A 6 27.59 -82.62 0.64
C ILE A 6 28.18 -81.38 1.20
N LEU A 7 29.12 -80.75 0.44
CA LEU A 7 29.69 -79.43 0.73
C LEU A 7 28.70 -78.35 0.25
N PHE A 8 28.23 -77.51 1.20
CA PHE A 8 27.53 -76.25 0.84
C PHE A 8 28.52 -75.13 0.72
N LEU A 9 28.71 -74.61 -0.49
CA LEU A 9 29.43 -73.36 -0.73
C LEU A 9 28.49 -72.18 -0.47
N ALA A 10 28.76 -71.40 0.57
CA ALA A 10 28.08 -70.13 0.83
C ALA A 10 28.75 -69.01 0.01
N TYR A 11 28.05 -68.48 -0.97
CA TYR A 11 28.47 -67.29 -1.68
C TYR A 11 28.11 -66.04 -0.86
N LEU A 12 29.12 -65.35 -0.30
CA LEU A 12 28.95 -64.07 0.39
C LEU A 12 28.96 -62.99 -0.68
N ALA A 13 27.79 -62.44 -1.04
CA ALA A 13 27.68 -61.24 -1.87
C ALA A 13 27.90 -60.01 -1.02
N LEU A 14 29.08 -59.36 -1.18
CA LEU A 14 29.32 -58.01 -0.62
C LEU A 14 28.53 -56.98 -1.44
N CYS A 15 27.43 -56.51 -0.90
CA CYS A 15 26.75 -55.30 -1.42
C CYS A 15 27.54 -54.08 -0.88
N VAL A 16 28.36 -53.48 -1.74
CA VAL A 16 28.90 -52.13 -1.50
C VAL A 16 27.78 -51.12 -1.73
N GLN A 17 27.17 -50.65 -0.63
CA GLN A 17 26.27 -49.50 -0.66
C GLN A 17 27.09 -48.23 -0.87
N CYS A 18 27.12 -47.69 -2.08
CA CYS A 18 27.53 -46.33 -2.34
C CYS A 18 26.49 -45.38 -1.72
N SER A 19 26.74 -44.89 -0.51
CA SER A 19 26.02 -43.78 0.08
C SER A 19 26.42 -42.49 -0.65
N VAL A 20 25.54 -42.01 -1.51
CA VAL A 20 25.65 -40.64 -2.08
C VAL A 20 25.38 -39.69 -0.90
N PRO A 21 26.26 -38.71 -0.61
CA PRO A 21 25.98 -37.74 0.42
C PRO A 21 24.81 -36.87 -0.04
N GLU A 22 23.66 -37.00 0.60
CA GLU A 22 22.57 -36.04 0.50
C GLU A 22 23.09 -34.66 0.93
N ASN A 23 23.32 -33.79 -0.04
CA ASN A 23 23.63 -32.40 0.21
C ASN A 23 22.36 -31.73 0.74
N LYS A 24 22.12 -31.80 2.05
CA LYS A 24 21.08 -31.03 2.74
C LYS A 24 21.49 -29.55 2.64
N SER A 25 21.08 -28.92 1.55
CA SER A 25 21.01 -27.48 1.47
C SER A 25 20.06 -27.04 2.60
N THR A 26 20.60 -26.72 3.75
CA THR A 26 19.91 -26.00 4.80
C THR A 26 19.61 -24.62 4.24
N LYS A 27 18.45 -24.46 3.59
CA LYS A 27 17.82 -23.15 3.44
C LYS A 27 17.68 -22.64 4.87
N LYS A 28 18.56 -21.72 5.26
CA LYS A 28 18.42 -20.92 6.46
C LYS A 28 17.10 -20.17 6.27
N GLU A 29 16.03 -20.62 6.89
CA GLU A 29 14.82 -19.84 7.03
C GLU A 29 15.23 -18.56 7.77
N ILE A 30 15.41 -17.50 7.02
CA ILE A 30 15.50 -16.16 7.58
C ILE A 30 14.08 -15.90 8.09
N SER A 31 13.86 -16.13 9.37
CA SER A 31 12.65 -15.70 10.08
C SER A 31 12.64 -14.18 10.03
N THR A 32 12.15 -13.63 8.93
CA THR A 32 11.87 -12.20 8.85
C THR A 32 10.62 -11.96 9.70
N GLN A 33 10.75 -11.12 10.72
CA GLN A 33 9.60 -10.64 11.48
C GLN A 33 8.58 -10.07 10.49
N PRO A 34 7.29 -10.38 10.64
CA PRO A 34 6.26 -9.86 9.75
C PRO A 34 6.22 -8.33 9.79
N ILE A 35 5.90 -7.72 8.67
CA ILE A 35 5.68 -6.28 8.57
C ILE A 35 4.35 -5.97 9.25
N LYS A 36 4.35 -5.17 10.29
CA LYS A 36 3.15 -4.83 11.05
C LYS A 36 2.55 -3.52 10.56
N VAL A 37 1.30 -3.57 10.13
CA VAL A 37 0.57 -2.44 9.53
C VAL A 37 -0.63 -2.09 10.38
N GLY A 38 -0.71 -0.83 10.84
CA GLY A 38 -1.89 -0.28 11.51
C GLY A 38 -2.78 0.47 10.52
N VAL A 39 -4.05 0.11 10.43
CA VAL A 39 -5.06 0.86 9.66
C VAL A 39 -5.87 1.71 10.65
N PHE A 40 -5.88 3.02 10.46
CA PHE A 40 -6.58 3.94 11.34
C PHE A 40 -8.10 3.72 11.27
N ASP A 41 -8.69 3.37 12.41
CA ASP A 41 -10.12 3.11 12.63
C ASP A 41 -10.65 4.10 13.69
N GLY A 42 -10.47 5.38 13.41
CA GLY A 42 -10.99 6.47 14.22
C GLY A 42 -12.18 7.15 13.57
N HIS A 43 -12.81 8.05 14.30
CA HIS A 43 -13.92 8.84 13.77
C HIS A 43 -13.49 9.62 12.53
N GLY A 44 -14.28 9.51 11.48
CA GLY A 44 -14.00 10.07 10.15
C GLY A 44 -13.48 9.07 9.13
N GLY A 45 -12.98 7.91 9.54
CA GLY A 45 -12.69 6.81 8.62
C GLY A 45 -14.00 6.16 8.11
N ALA A 46 -14.11 5.97 6.79
CA ALA A 46 -15.23 5.22 6.23
C ALA A 46 -15.04 3.73 6.49
N GLN A 47 -16.03 3.07 7.10
CA GLN A 47 -15.92 1.68 7.51
C GLN A 47 -15.59 0.73 6.35
N THR A 48 -16.19 0.98 5.18
CA THR A 48 -15.89 0.21 3.95
C THR A 48 -14.42 0.35 3.55
N CYS A 49 -13.88 1.58 3.52
CA CYS A 49 -12.48 1.81 3.18
C CYS A 49 -11.51 1.14 4.18
N ILE A 50 -11.86 1.14 5.47
CA ILE A 50 -11.08 0.44 6.51
C ILE A 50 -11.06 -1.07 6.23
N TRP A 51 -12.22 -1.69 6.01
CA TRP A 51 -12.32 -3.13 5.76
C TRP A 51 -11.61 -3.55 4.47
N GLU A 52 -11.78 -2.79 3.39
CA GLU A 52 -11.14 -3.04 2.11
C GLU A 52 -9.61 -2.88 2.22
N THR A 53 -9.14 -1.87 2.96
CA THR A 53 -7.70 -1.70 3.24
C THR A 53 -7.13 -2.88 4.03
N VAL A 54 -7.83 -3.34 5.08
CA VAL A 54 -7.43 -4.52 5.85
C VAL A 54 -7.39 -5.76 4.96
N ALA A 55 -8.40 -5.95 4.09
CA ALA A 55 -8.44 -7.06 3.14
C ALA A 55 -7.28 -6.98 2.12
N ALA A 56 -6.96 -5.77 1.64
CA ALA A 56 -5.88 -5.54 0.71
C ALA A 56 -4.51 -5.89 1.33
N ILE A 57 -4.24 -5.50 2.57
CA ILE A 57 -2.98 -5.83 3.26
C ILE A 57 -2.80 -7.35 3.42
N ARG A 58 -3.88 -8.09 3.68
CA ARG A 58 -3.86 -9.56 3.79
C ARG A 58 -3.47 -10.29 2.51
N LEU A 59 -3.42 -9.62 1.37
CA LEU A 59 -2.89 -10.20 0.12
C LEU A 59 -1.38 -10.41 0.20
N ASP A 60 -0.68 -9.73 1.11
CA ASP A 60 0.75 -9.89 1.32
C ASP A 60 1.00 -10.84 2.49
N PRO A 61 1.58 -12.05 2.24
CA PRO A 61 1.76 -13.07 3.26
C PRO A 61 2.83 -12.70 4.32
N GLU A 62 3.63 -11.66 4.07
CA GLU A 62 4.64 -11.18 5.03
C GLU A 62 4.11 -10.00 5.86
N MET A 63 2.84 -9.64 5.74
CA MET A 63 2.23 -8.54 6.48
C MET A 63 1.21 -9.02 7.50
N GLU A 64 1.27 -8.44 8.68
CA GLU A 64 0.22 -8.50 9.70
C GLU A 64 -0.48 -7.16 9.78
N VAL A 65 -1.82 -7.17 9.84
CA VAL A 65 -2.62 -5.96 9.88
C VAL A 65 -3.52 -5.94 11.11
N CYS A 66 -3.59 -4.78 11.76
CA CYS A 66 -4.57 -4.48 12.81
C CYS A 66 -5.22 -3.12 12.54
N THR A 67 -6.43 -2.92 13.05
CA THR A 67 -7.02 -1.59 13.14
C THR A 67 -6.51 -0.90 14.40
N ILE A 68 -6.31 0.42 14.32
CA ILE A 68 -5.82 1.23 15.42
C ILE A 68 -6.67 2.49 15.57
N THR A 69 -7.05 2.79 16.78
CA THR A 69 -7.86 3.96 17.12
C THR A 69 -6.99 5.12 17.59
N THR A 70 -7.58 6.29 17.75
CA THR A 70 -6.94 7.45 18.39
C THR A 70 -6.45 7.14 19.80
N ALA A 71 -7.19 6.33 20.57
CA ALA A 71 -6.79 5.90 21.90
C ALA A 71 -5.56 4.98 21.87
N ASP A 72 -5.48 4.08 20.89
CA ASP A 72 -4.31 3.20 20.71
C ASP A 72 -3.06 4.01 20.37
N ILE A 73 -3.19 5.03 19.51
CA ILE A 73 -2.08 5.96 19.19
C ILE A 73 -1.64 6.70 20.46
N ALA A 74 -2.60 7.17 21.27
CA ALA A 74 -2.30 7.80 22.55
C ALA A 74 -1.58 6.85 23.53
N ASN A 75 -1.83 5.54 23.43
CA ASN A 75 -1.23 4.48 24.23
C ASN A 75 0.01 3.85 23.56
N ASN A 76 0.67 4.55 22.65
CA ASN A 76 1.93 4.19 22.01
C ASN A 76 1.88 2.94 21.12
N VAL A 77 0.74 2.61 20.52
CA VAL A 77 0.65 1.48 19.55
C VAL A 77 1.63 1.65 18.37
N LEU A 78 1.99 2.88 18.03
CA LEU A 78 2.95 3.18 16.96
C LEU A 78 4.33 2.53 17.20
N ASP A 79 4.73 2.27 18.44
CA ASP A 79 5.99 1.60 18.74
C ASP A 79 6.00 0.11 18.31
N SER A 80 4.83 -0.48 18.11
CA SER A 80 4.64 -1.89 17.77
C SER A 80 4.37 -2.15 16.29
N ILE A 81 4.21 -1.12 15.46
CA ILE A 81 3.93 -1.23 14.02
C ILE A 81 5.06 -0.64 13.17
N ASP A 82 5.08 -0.98 11.89
CA ASP A 82 6.07 -0.50 10.92
C ASP A 82 5.51 0.55 9.98
N ALA A 83 4.22 0.47 9.67
CA ALA A 83 3.53 1.44 8.83
C ALA A 83 2.13 1.74 9.35
N ILE A 84 1.67 2.96 9.08
CA ILE A 84 0.29 3.40 9.33
C ILE A 84 -0.41 3.68 8.00
N ILE A 85 -1.68 3.30 7.88
CA ILE A 85 -2.54 3.68 6.76
C ILE A 85 -3.69 4.53 7.30
N ILE A 86 -3.86 5.72 6.72
CA ILE A 86 -5.04 6.55 6.93
C ILE A 86 -5.99 6.33 5.76
N PRO A 87 -7.16 5.72 6.00
CA PRO A 87 -8.09 5.33 4.94
C PRO A 87 -8.93 6.50 4.43
N GLY A 88 -9.76 6.22 3.42
CA GLY A 88 -10.80 7.12 2.94
C GLY A 88 -11.86 7.45 4.00
N GLY A 89 -12.67 8.48 3.73
CA GLY A 89 -13.71 8.98 4.61
C GLY A 89 -13.78 10.50 4.66
N SER A 90 -13.77 11.10 5.86
CA SER A 90 -13.74 12.56 6.05
C SER A 90 -12.41 13.00 6.63
N GLY A 91 -11.59 13.67 5.84
CA GLY A 91 -10.27 14.16 6.27
C GLY A 91 -10.35 15.12 7.46
N LYS A 92 -11.34 16.03 7.45
CA LYS A 92 -11.59 16.96 8.57
C LYS A 92 -11.96 16.22 9.86
N SER A 93 -12.83 15.22 9.78
CA SER A 93 -13.24 14.44 10.96
C SER A 93 -12.08 13.61 11.50
N GLN A 94 -11.26 12.99 10.63
CA GLN A 94 -10.04 12.28 11.01
C GLN A 94 -9.03 13.22 11.69
N TYR A 95 -8.83 14.42 11.13
CA TYR A 95 -7.95 15.44 11.72
C TYR A 95 -8.36 15.80 13.13
N LEU A 96 -9.65 16.12 13.34
CA LEU A 96 -10.20 16.48 14.64
C LEU A 96 -10.14 15.30 15.62
N ASN A 97 -10.44 14.10 15.17
CA ASN A 97 -10.40 12.91 16.01
C ASN A 97 -8.98 12.57 16.49
N LEU A 98 -7.97 12.70 15.62
CA LEU A 98 -6.58 12.49 15.99
C LEU A 98 -6.12 13.49 17.08
N GLY A 99 -6.47 14.76 16.91
CA GLY A 99 -6.00 15.83 17.78
C GLY A 99 -4.49 16.07 17.63
N THR A 100 -4.04 17.23 18.05
CA THR A 100 -2.66 17.74 17.79
C THR A 100 -1.57 16.79 18.29
N LEU A 101 -1.76 16.18 19.47
CA LEU A 101 -0.73 15.30 20.05
C LEU A 101 -0.54 14.01 19.23
N ASN A 102 -1.62 13.38 18.77
CA ASN A 102 -1.49 12.15 17.98
C ASN A 102 -1.05 12.45 16.54
N GLN A 103 -1.43 13.60 15.98
CA GLN A 103 -0.88 14.08 14.72
C GLN A 103 0.65 14.21 14.82
N GLN A 104 1.16 14.81 15.89
CA GLN A 104 2.60 14.92 16.10
C GLN A 104 3.26 13.56 16.30
N ARG A 105 2.63 12.62 17.05
CA ARG A 105 3.15 11.25 17.19
C ARG A 105 3.27 10.53 15.84
N ILE A 106 2.30 10.70 14.95
CA ILE A 106 2.36 10.14 13.58
C ILE A 106 3.52 10.76 12.81
N LYS A 107 3.71 12.08 12.85
CA LYS A 107 4.85 12.76 12.24
C LYS A 107 6.19 12.22 12.75
N ASP A 108 6.33 12.11 14.06
CA ASP A 108 7.54 11.61 14.71
C ASP A 108 7.81 10.13 14.36
N PHE A 109 6.76 9.30 14.29
CA PHE A 109 6.82 7.91 13.87
C PHE A 109 7.41 7.78 12.46
N ILE A 110 6.88 8.55 11.50
CA ILE A 110 7.37 8.53 10.12
C ILE A 110 8.80 9.08 10.07
N ALA A 111 9.06 10.20 10.73
CA ALA A 111 10.38 10.82 10.74
C ALA A 111 11.50 9.91 11.29
N LYS A 112 11.16 8.95 12.17
CA LYS A 112 12.08 7.92 12.70
C LYS A 112 12.36 6.77 11.72
N GLY A 113 11.75 6.72 10.55
CA GLY A 113 12.03 5.72 9.52
C GLY A 113 10.88 4.75 9.23
N LYS A 114 9.69 5.03 9.75
CA LYS A 114 8.48 4.24 9.53
C LYS A 114 7.71 4.72 8.28
N GLY A 115 6.72 3.91 7.83
CA GLY A 115 5.95 4.17 6.63
C GLY A 115 4.58 4.78 6.91
N ALA A 116 4.08 5.61 5.99
CA ALA A 116 2.69 6.05 5.99
C ALA A 116 2.07 5.99 4.60
N VAL A 117 0.82 5.54 4.53
CA VAL A 117 0.01 5.56 3.31
C VAL A 117 -1.28 6.32 3.60
N GLY A 118 -1.59 7.32 2.78
CA GLY A 118 -2.85 8.07 2.82
C GLY A 118 -3.71 7.75 1.60
N ILE A 119 -4.96 7.38 1.81
CA ILE A 119 -5.90 7.01 0.75
C ILE A 119 -7.07 7.99 0.77
N CYS A 120 -7.39 8.63 -0.35
CA CYS A 120 -8.50 9.56 -0.51
C CYS A 120 -8.51 10.63 0.62
N ALA A 121 -9.40 10.58 1.58
CA ALA A 121 -9.41 11.47 2.75
C ALA A 121 -8.08 11.45 3.52
N GLY A 122 -7.40 10.31 3.62
CA GLY A 122 -6.06 10.21 4.19
C GLY A 122 -5.01 10.97 3.38
N ALA A 123 -5.16 11.02 2.06
CA ALA A 123 -4.30 11.83 1.19
C ALA A 123 -4.56 13.34 1.38
N TYR A 124 -5.82 13.75 1.56
CA TYR A 124 -6.16 15.12 1.99
C TYR A 124 -5.49 15.46 3.32
N LEU A 125 -5.64 14.58 4.31
CA LEU A 125 -5.04 14.76 5.63
C LEU A 125 -3.52 14.96 5.56
N PHE A 126 -2.84 14.26 4.64
CA PHE A 126 -1.39 14.36 4.46
C PHE A 126 -0.94 15.60 3.67
N SER A 127 -1.86 16.31 3.03
CA SER A 127 -1.53 17.48 2.22
C SER A 127 -0.98 18.66 3.04
N ASN A 128 -0.50 19.66 2.36
CA ASN A 128 -0.15 20.98 2.91
C ASN A 128 -1.01 22.05 2.23
N THR A 129 -2.32 21.94 2.43
CA THR A 129 -3.32 22.81 1.82
C THR A 129 -3.58 24.01 2.73
N PRO A 130 -3.39 25.26 2.26
CA PRO A 130 -3.74 26.44 3.02
C PRO A 130 -5.21 26.43 3.46
N ASP A 131 -5.47 26.88 4.68
CA ASP A 131 -6.82 27.02 5.27
C ASP A 131 -7.61 25.72 5.37
N TYR A 132 -6.94 24.57 5.21
CA TYR A 132 -7.52 23.24 5.36
C TYR A 132 -6.89 22.44 6.51
N THR A 133 -7.70 21.55 7.12
CA THR A 133 -7.27 20.67 8.22
C THR A 133 -6.38 19.53 7.71
N CYS A 134 -5.08 19.76 7.69
CA CYS A 134 -4.08 18.78 7.19
C CYS A 134 -2.87 18.71 8.14
N ILE A 135 -2.09 17.62 8.03
CA ILE A 135 -0.92 17.39 8.89
C ILE A 135 0.42 17.56 8.16
N GLN A 136 0.39 18.00 6.92
CA GLN A 136 1.58 18.43 6.18
C GLN A 136 2.68 17.35 6.08
N LEU A 137 2.38 16.28 5.39
CA LEU A 137 3.30 15.14 5.19
C LEU A 137 3.78 14.99 3.76
N ASN A 138 3.00 15.42 2.75
CA ASN A 138 3.31 15.13 1.35
C ASN A 138 3.63 16.37 0.48
N GLY A 139 3.52 17.59 1.01
CA GLY A 139 3.86 18.80 0.28
C GLY A 139 2.92 19.16 -0.88
N GLN A 140 1.83 18.41 -1.08
CA GLN A 140 0.82 18.72 -2.09
C GLN A 140 -0.20 19.72 -1.55
N GLN A 141 -0.77 20.52 -2.44
CA GLN A 141 -1.96 21.32 -2.15
C GLN A 141 -3.16 20.73 -2.85
N ALA A 142 -4.28 20.59 -2.14
CA ALA A 142 -5.57 20.29 -2.73
C ALA A 142 -6.21 21.64 -3.18
N ILE A 143 -6.60 21.69 -4.45
CA ILE A 143 -7.19 22.92 -5.05
C ILE A 143 -8.70 22.86 -5.16
N ASP A 144 -9.30 21.84 -4.60
CA ASP A 144 -10.70 21.48 -4.79
C ASP A 144 -11.53 21.55 -3.50
N ILE A 145 -10.98 22.14 -2.44
CA ILE A 145 -11.63 22.19 -1.13
C ILE A 145 -13.02 22.84 -1.11
N GLU A 146 -13.32 23.70 -2.09
CA GLU A 146 -14.66 24.27 -2.29
C GLU A 146 -15.58 23.34 -3.11
N HIS A 147 -15.02 22.30 -3.70
CA HIS A 147 -15.70 21.36 -4.60
C HIS A 147 -15.29 19.92 -4.31
N ASP A 148 -15.10 19.57 -3.02
CA ASP A 148 -14.67 18.23 -2.61
C ASP A 148 -15.73 17.15 -2.85
N ASN A 149 -17.00 17.52 -2.99
CA ASN A 149 -18.12 16.66 -3.36
C ASN A 149 -18.36 16.58 -4.88
N ARG A 150 -17.31 16.63 -5.69
CA ARG A 150 -17.40 16.70 -7.17
C ARG A 150 -17.92 15.45 -7.84
N GLY A 151 -18.04 14.34 -7.13
CA GLY A 151 -18.55 13.09 -7.66
C GLY A 151 -17.55 11.93 -7.64
N HIS A 152 -17.95 10.85 -8.27
CA HIS A 152 -17.24 9.59 -8.24
C HIS A 152 -17.30 8.86 -9.58
N GLY A 153 -16.42 7.91 -9.78
CA GLY A 153 -16.37 7.09 -10.98
C GLY A 153 -15.12 6.24 -11.08
N LEU A 154 -15.02 5.51 -12.17
CA LEU A 154 -13.81 4.78 -12.51
C LEU A 154 -12.84 5.75 -13.19
N ALA A 155 -11.81 6.15 -12.47
CA ALA A 155 -10.82 7.10 -12.98
C ALA A 155 -9.67 6.38 -13.70
N LYS A 156 -9.33 6.92 -14.86
CA LYS A 156 -8.20 6.50 -15.68
C LYS A 156 -6.94 7.20 -15.20
N PHE A 157 -5.82 6.47 -15.14
CA PHE A 157 -4.52 7.03 -14.83
C PHE A 157 -3.39 6.38 -15.64
N THR A 158 -2.31 7.12 -15.81
CA THR A 158 -1.06 6.65 -16.43
C THR A 158 0.09 6.77 -15.43
N LEU A 159 0.91 5.72 -15.33
CA LEU A 159 2.09 5.73 -14.48
C LEU A 159 3.22 6.56 -15.11
N CYS A 160 3.83 7.43 -14.31
CA CYS A 160 5.12 8.01 -14.62
C CYS A 160 6.25 6.97 -14.50
N GLU A 161 7.43 7.24 -15.02
CA GLU A 161 8.56 6.29 -15.01
C GLU A 161 8.91 5.77 -13.60
N GLU A 162 8.87 6.63 -12.59
CA GLU A 162 9.08 6.21 -11.19
C GLU A 162 7.91 5.35 -10.66
N GLY A 163 6.69 5.63 -11.11
CA GLY A 163 5.52 4.81 -10.78
C GLY A 163 5.61 3.40 -11.37
N LYS A 164 6.12 3.27 -12.60
CA LYS A 164 6.34 1.97 -13.26
C LYS A 164 7.33 1.09 -12.50
N LYS A 165 8.33 1.68 -11.83
CA LYS A 165 9.27 0.95 -10.97
C LYS A 165 8.61 0.37 -9.73
N ILE A 166 7.56 1.04 -9.21
CA ILE A 166 6.81 0.60 -8.04
C ILE A 166 5.73 -0.42 -8.41
N PHE A 167 5.10 -0.23 -9.57
CA PHE A 167 4.01 -1.05 -10.08
C PHE A 167 4.37 -1.67 -11.44
N PRO A 168 5.41 -2.54 -11.49
CA PRO A 168 5.87 -3.12 -12.76
C PRO A 168 4.78 -3.97 -13.46
N GLU A 169 3.80 -4.49 -12.72
CA GLU A 169 2.66 -5.23 -13.28
C GLU A 169 1.75 -4.37 -14.16
N LEU A 170 1.84 -3.04 -14.04
CA LEU A 170 1.09 -2.07 -14.84
C LEU A 170 1.99 -1.30 -15.83
N ALA A 171 3.30 -1.57 -15.85
CA ALA A 171 4.27 -0.77 -16.61
C ALA A 171 4.06 -0.80 -18.13
N ASP A 172 3.58 -1.94 -18.66
CA ASP A 172 3.32 -2.14 -20.09
C ASP A 172 1.93 -1.66 -20.54
N ARG A 173 1.18 -1.03 -19.62
CA ARG A 173 -0.15 -0.52 -19.93
C ARG A 173 -0.09 0.98 -20.19
N ASP A 174 -0.72 1.41 -21.28
CA ASP A 174 -0.89 2.84 -21.55
C ASP A 174 -1.74 3.50 -20.47
N THR A 175 -2.72 2.76 -19.94
CA THR A 175 -3.64 3.27 -18.92
C THR A 175 -4.10 2.17 -17.97
N SER A 176 -4.44 2.58 -16.76
CA SER A 176 -5.06 1.74 -15.73
C SER A 176 -6.23 2.48 -15.09
N PHE A 177 -7.11 1.74 -14.39
CA PHE A 177 -8.31 2.30 -13.80
C PHE A 177 -8.39 1.97 -12.32
N VAL A 178 -8.82 2.96 -11.52
CA VAL A 178 -9.09 2.82 -10.09
C VAL A 178 -10.34 3.61 -9.74
N ILE A 179 -11.15 3.10 -8.82
CA ILE A 179 -12.31 3.84 -8.30
C ILE A 179 -11.82 5.14 -7.65
N TYR A 180 -12.39 6.25 -8.09
CA TYR A 180 -12.20 7.57 -7.50
C TYR A 180 -13.54 7.99 -6.87
N TYR A 181 -13.49 8.48 -5.66
CA TYR A 181 -14.65 8.97 -4.94
C TYR A 181 -14.25 10.22 -4.14
N GLU A 182 -14.50 11.40 -4.72
CA GLU A 182 -14.30 12.69 -4.05
C GLU A 182 -12.91 12.87 -3.39
N GLY A 183 -11.87 12.25 -3.97
CA GLY A 183 -10.50 12.39 -3.49
C GLY A 183 -9.91 13.76 -3.82
N PRO A 184 -8.76 14.13 -3.22
CA PRO A 184 -8.17 15.44 -3.46
C PRO A 184 -7.74 15.64 -4.91
N VAL A 185 -7.83 16.88 -5.38
CA VAL A 185 -7.20 17.32 -6.62
C VAL A 185 -5.88 18.01 -6.26
N PHE A 186 -4.78 17.31 -6.45
CA PHE A 186 -3.46 17.78 -6.05
C PHE A 186 -2.79 18.66 -7.09
N ILE A 187 -2.04 19.63 -6.59
CA ILE A 187 -0.98 20.33 -7.33
C ILE A 187 0.30 20.31 -6.50
N ASN A 188 1.44 20.25 -7.20
CA ASN A 188 2.74 20.43 -6.55
C ASN A 188 2.88 21.87 -6.04
N ASN A 189 3.38 22.02 -4.82
CA ASN A 189 3.79 23.32 -4.28
C ASN A 189 5.32 23.43 -4.28
N PRO A 190 5.92 24.10 -5.26
CA PRO A 190 7.39 24.20 -5.34
C PRO A 190 8.01 25.02 -4.19
N ALA A 191 7.20 25.79 -3.46
CA ALA A 191 7.65 26.55 -2.29
C ALA A 191 7.61 25.73 -0.99
N ASP A 192 7.01 24.53 -1.01
CA ASP A 192 6.98 23.65 0.15
C ASP A 192 8.37 23.09 0.44
N THR A 193 8.70 22.94 1.71
CA THR A 193 9.92 22.26 2.15
C THR A 193 9.89 20.76 1.89
N ILE A 194 8.70 20.18 1.81
CA ILE A 194 8.48 18.79 1.46
C ILE A 194 8.17 18.73 -0.05
N GLN A 195 9.00 18.02 -0.80
CA GLN A 195 8.78 17.81 -2.22
C GLN A 195 8.41 16.38 -2.46
N SER A 196 7.28 16.14 -3.13
CA SER A 196 6.83 14.81 -3.52
C SER A 196 7.01 14.56 -5.01
N ASN A 197 7.29 13.31 -5.36
CA ASN A 197 7.33 12.85 -6.73
C ASN A 197 5.93 12.44 -7.18
N THR A 198 5.50 12.91 -8.33
CA THR A 198 4.30 12.43 -8.99
C THR A 198 4.61 11.08 -9.64
N LEU A 199 3.90 10.03 -9.23
CA LEU A 199 4.08 8.65 -9.68
C LEU A 199 3.06 8.23 -10.73
N ALA A 200 1.91 8.89 -10.75
CA ALA A 200 0.85 8.68 -11.73
C ALA A 200 0.08 9.99 -11.97
N ILE A 201 -0.44 10.12 -13.17
CA ILE A 201 -1.27 11.25 -13.61
C ILE A 201 -2.69 10.75 -13.86
N MET A 202 -3.68 11.49 -13.37
CA MET A 202 -5.09 11.27 -13.66
C MET A 202 -5.41 11.70 -15.09
N GLU A 203 -6.06 10.82 -15.85
CA GLU A 203 -6.48 11.09 -17.23
C GLU A 203 -7.99 10.99 -17.40
N SER A 204 -8.70 11.33 -16.35
CA SER A 204 -10.16 11.43 -16.32
C SER A 204 -10.57 12.78 -15.77
N ASP A 205 -11.64 13.30 -16.34
CA ASP A 205 -12.39 14.38 -15.76
C ASP A 205 -13.56 13.78 -14.97
N VAL A 206 -13.43 13.79 -13.64
CA VAL A 206 -14.50 13.34 -12.74
C VAL A 206 -15.13 14.55 -12.09
N HIS A 207 -16.35 14.87 -12.52
CA HIS A 207 -17.17 15.90 -11.89
C HIS A 207 -18.65 15.60 -12.11
N GLU A 208 -19.49 16.10 -11.21
CA GLU A 208 -20.94 16.18 -11.37
C GLU A 208 -21.31 17.60 -11.75
N GLU A 209 -22.16 17.75 -12.76
CA GLU A 209 -22.60 19.06 -13.21
C GLU A 209 -23.25 19.84 -12.06
N GLY A 210 -22.81 21.08 -11.85
CA GLY A 210 -23.28 21.92 -10.76
C GLY A 210 -22.55 21.74 -9.42
N ASN A 211 -21.74 20.69 -9.27
CA ASN A 211 -20.97 20.44 -8.05
C ASN A 211 -19.50 20.85 -8.16
N ALA A 212 -18.91 20.72 -9.32
CA ALA A 212 -17.51 21.11 -9.53
C ALA A 212 -17.27 21.56 -10.99
N PRO A 213 -16.25 22.41 -11.23
CA PRO A 213 -15.83 22.75 -12.57
C PRO A 213 -15.31 21.54 -13.35
N ALA A 214 -15.65 21.47 -14.65
CA ALA A 214 -15.11 20.48 -15.57
C ALA A 214 -13.57 20.61 -15.69
N ASN A 215 -12.91 19.49 -16.02
CA ASN A 215 -11.47 19.37 -16.23
C ASN A 215 -10.59 19.72 -15.02
N MET A 216 -11.13 19.78 -13.81
CA MET A 216 -10.36 20.03 -12.61
C MET A 216 -9.41 18.86 -12.27
N THR A 217 -9.84 17.63 -12.48
CA THR A 217 -9.06 16.43 -12.11
C THR A 217 -8.09 15.97 -13.18
N ASN A 218 -8.39 16.24 -14.46
CA ASN A 218 -7.59 15.79 -15.59
C ASN A 218 -6.18 16.40 -15.57
N GLY A 219 -5.16 15.56 -15.81
CA GLY A 219 -3.76 15.99 -15.83
C GLY A 219 -3.14 16.22 -14.44
N LYS A 220 -3.85 15.90 -13.36
CA LYS A 220 -3.39 16.12 -11.99
C LYS A 220 -2.68 14.88 -11.39
N PRO A 221 -1.81 15.07 -10.37
CA PRO A 221 -1.19 13.97 -9.67
C PRO A 221 -2.22 12.98 -9.11
N PHE A 222 -2.06 11.70 -9.45
CA PHE A 222 -2.93 10.61 -9.01
C PHE A 222 -2.33 9.81 -7.84
N PHE A 223 -1.05 9.49 -7.96
CA PHE A 223 -0.24 8.98 -6.85
C PHE A 223 0.96 9.90 -6.65
N VAL A 224 1.24 10.21 -5.41
CA VAL A 224 2.44 10.98 -5.03
C VAL A 224 3.16 10.29 -3.88
N ALA A 225 4.49 10.44 -3.84
CA ALA A 225 5.29 9.86 -2.79
C ALA A 225 6.53 10.71 -2.49
N ASN A 226 6.94 10.70 -1.22
CA ASN A 226 8.08 11.49 -0.76
C ASN A 226 8.78 10.87 0.46
N ASN A 227 9.96 11.38 0.74
CA ASN A 227 10.62 11.15 2.01
C ASN A 227 10.07 12.12 3.07
N TYR A 228 10.02 11.67 4.32
CA TYR A 228 9.70 12.49 5.48
C TYR A 228 10.61 12.11 6.64
N GLY A 229 11.59 12.95 6.94
CA GLY A 229 12.67 12.57 7.85
C GLY A 229 13.43 11.34 7.33
N LYS A 230 13.48 10.26 8.12
CA LYS A 230 14.07 8.98 7.72
C LYS A 230 13.06 8.01 7.08
N GLY A 231 11.77 8.30 7.16
CA GLY A 231 10.69 7.48 6.63
C GLY A 231 10.15 8.00 5.31
N ARG A 232 9.04 7.42 4.87
CA ARG A 232 8.43 7.71 3.58
C ARG A 232 6.92 7.77 3.68
N VAL A 233 6.34 8.61 2.83
CA VAL A 233 4.90 8.81 2.71
C VAL A 233 4.46 8.49 1.28
N PHE A 234 3.36 7.76 1.14
CA PHE A 234 2.69 7.51 -0.12
C PHE A 234 1.25 8.02 -0.02
N SER A 235 0.78 8.74 -1.03
CA SER A 235 -0.60 9.24 -1.08
C SER A 235 -1.28 8.82 -2.39
N SER A 236 -2.45 8.22 -2.26
CA SER A 236 -3.37 7.90 -3.36
C SER A 236 -4.61 8.77 -3.25
N ILE A 237 -4.96 9.50 -4.31
CA ILE A 237 -6.21 10.27 -4.34
C ILE A 237 -7.45 9.38 -4.57
N ALA A 238 -7.26 8.14 -4.95
CA ALA A 238 -8.29 7.18 -5.34
C ALA A 238 -8.22 5.92 -4.47
N HIS A 239 -9.09 4.96 -4.72
CA HIS A 239 -9.36 3.78 -3.90
C HIS A 239 -8.90 2.46 -4.55
N PRO A 240 -7.57 2.17 -4.61
CA PRO A 240 -7.10 0.86 -5.08
C PRO A 240 -7.62 -0.29 -4.21
N GLU A 241 -7.81 -0.06 -2.90
CA GLU A 241 -8.32 -1.04 -1.94
C GLU A 241 -9.73 -1.54 -2.28
N GLY A 242 -10.59 -0.64 -2.81
CA GLY A 242 -11.95 -0.95 -3.23
C GLY A 242 -12.07 -1.29 -4.72
N THR A 243 -10.97 -1.30 -5.47
CA THR A 243 -11.00 -1.55 -6.92
C THR A 243 -10.66 -3.01 -7.23
N PRO A 244 -11.59 -3.77 -7.85
CA PRO A 244 -11.32 -5.15 -8.24
C PRO A 244 -10.05 -5.28 -9.09
N GLY A 245 -9.12 -6.16 -8.68
CA GLY A 245 -7.84 -6.40 -9.35
C GLY A 245 -6.75 -5.36 -9.08
N MET A 246 -7.01 -4.36 -8.23
CA MET A 246 -6.03 -3.33 -7.85
C MET A 246 -5.69 -3.32 -6.36
N MET A 247 -6.37 -4.11 -5.52
CA MET A 247 -6.15 -4.17 -4.07
C MET A 247 -4.69 -4.44 -3.69
N TRP A 248 -3.96 -5.23 -4.50
CA TRP A 248 -2.55 -5.54 -4.31
C TRP A 248 -1.63 -4.30 -4.31
N MET A 249 -2.09 -3.17 -4.85
CA MET A 249 -1.32 -1.93 -4.84
C MET A 249 -1.11 -1.40 -3.42
N ILE A 250 -2.05 -1.65 -2.49
CA ILE A 250 -1.94 -1.16 -1.11
C ILE A 250 -0.74 -1.77 -0.37
N PRO A 251 -0.57 -3.10 -0.27
CA PRO A 251 0.63 -3.66 0.35
C PRO A 251 1.91 -3.31 -0.43
N ARG A 252 1.85 -3.10 -1.75
CA ARG A 252 2.98 -2.60 -2.53
C ARG A 252 3.39 -1.18 -2.11
N MET A 253 2.44 -0.29 -1.87
CA MET A 253 2.70 1.05 -1.33
C MET A 253 3.36 0.97 0.06
N VAL A 254 2.89 0.08 0.93
CA VAL A 254 3.50 -0.16 2.25
C VAL A 254 4.95 -0.63 2.10
N ARG A 255 5.23 -1.61 1.24
CA ARG A 255 6.60 -2.07 0.99
C ARG A 255 7.51 -0.95 0.52
N TRP A 256 7.00 -0.10 -0.38
CA TRP A 256 7.75 1.06 -0.84
C TRP A 256 8.07 2.03 0.30
N THR A 257 7.10 2.34 1.17
CA THR A 257 7.31 3.27 2.30
C THR A 257 8.34 2.75 3.30
N LEU A 258 8.48 1.43 3.42
CA LEU A 258 9.42 0.76 4.32
C LEU A 258 10.75 0.37 3.66
N ASN A 259 10.94 0.72 2.39
CA ASN A 259 12.10 0.28 1.60
C ASN A 259 12.31 -1.25 1.61
N LYS A 260 11.21 -2.01 1.61
CA LYS A 260 11.23 -3.47 1.58
C LYS A 260 11.24 -3.97 0.14
N PRO A 261 11.84 -5.14 -0.12
CA PRO A 261 11.78 -5.76 -1.44
C PRO A 261 10.34 -5.97 -1.89
N PHE A 262 10.07 -5.75 -3.16
CA PHE A 262 8.78 -6.06 -3.76
C PHE A 262 8.67 -7.57 -3.99
N ILE A 263 7.48 -8.12 -3.70
CA ILE A 263 7.14 -9.51 -3.98
C ILE A 263 6.10 -9.56 -5.11
N PRO A 264 6.08 -10.62 -5.92
CA PRO A 264 5.00 -10.83 -6.86
C PRO A 264 3.73 -11.22 -6.11
N TYR A 265 2.59 -10.65 -6.52
CA TYR A 265 1.28 -11.10 -6.05
C TYR A 265 0.70 -12.15 -7.01
N GLN A 266 -0.21 -12.98 -6.51
CA GLN A 266 -0.86 -14.00 -7.33
C GLN A 266 -1.58 -13.34 -8.53
N SER A 267 -1.48 -13.95 -9.70
CA SER A 267 -2.12 -13.43 -10.92
C SER A 267 -3.64 -13.25 -10.80
N SER A 268 -4.29 -14.02 -9.92
CA SER A 268 -5.70 -13.87 -9.59
C SER A 268 -6.01 -12.57 -8.83
N ALA A 269 -5.04 -12.02 -8.10
CA ALA A 269 -5.18 -10.74 -7.40
C ALA A 269 -4.86 -9.55 -8.31
N VAL A 270 -4.02 -9.75 -9.34
CA VAL A 270 -3.61 -8.73 -10.32
C VAL A 270 -4.45 -8.91 -11.59
N ARG A 271 -5.74 -8.63 -11.53
CA ARG A 271 -6.60 -8.68 -12.71
C ARG A 271 -6.90 -7.26 -13.18
N PRO A 272 -6.69 -6.97 -14.49
CA PRO A 272 -7.19 -5.73 -15.03
C PRO A 272 -8.71 -5.70 -14.89
N CYS A 273 -9.24 -4.60 -14.43
CA CYS A 273 -10.68 -4.36 -14.39
C CYS A 273 -11.21 -4.14 -15.82
N LEU A 274 -11.21 -5.21 -16.64
CA LEU A 274 -11.76 -5.18 -18.00
C LEU A 274 -13.23 -5.63 -18.05
N LEU A 275 -13.87 -5.90 -16.89
CA LEU A 275 -15.20 -6.51 -16.85
C LEU A 275 -16.36 -5.52 -16.67
N TYR A 276 -16.11 -4.22 -16.76
CA TYR A 276 -17.18 -3.20 -16.67
C TYR A 276 -17.35 -2.36 -17.93
N THR A 277 -17.04 -2.91 -19.12
CA THR A 277 -17.42 -2.31 -20.39
C THR A 277 -18.51 -3.16 -21.05
N SER A 278 -19.68 -3.22 -20.46
CA SER A 278 -20.90 -3.65 -21.18
C SER A 278 -22.11 -2.92 -20.62
#